data_caf79fb8b019eb0bdbf94ab2af242268
#
_entry.id   caf79fb8b019eb0bdbf94ab2af242268
#
_cell.length_a   1.000
_cell.length_b   1.000
_cell.length_c   1.000
_cell.angle_alpha   90.00
_cell.angle_beta   90.00
_cell.angle_gamma   90.00
#
_symmetry.space_group_name_H-M   'P 1'
#
loop_
_entity.id
_entity.type
_entity.pdbx_description
1 polymer ?
#
loop_
_entity_poly.entity_id
_entity_poly.type
_entity_poly.pdbx_seq_one_letter_code
_entity_poly.pdbx_strand_id
1 'polypeptide(L)'
;MKKLFTILSATLLASSTHAKLNVVASTTELGAIAQEIGGDKIDLTTLAKPNEDPHFVDAKPSFIVKLNRADALIEGGAELEIGWLPALVDGARNSKLEAGKPGRISCVEGVSLLEVPSTLDRSKGDIHAAGNPHYTTDPLNAKIAAQRICNSFCQLEPKSCASFKANLKNFNDHLDAKIAEWQKTLAPFRGKEVVTYHNYWLYFSRRFDLKMELFLEPKPGIPPSPAHLAGVIGKMKADDVKVILAQAYQNRKTAEAVAGHTGATVLDFPAFPKEGQTYEQWMDGLVKSLAGALAEKK
;
A
#
# COMPACT_ATOMS: atom_id res chain seq x y z
N MET A 1 20.83 -5.39 -75.42
CA MET A 1 20.96 -5.88 -74.05
C MET A 1 20.50 -4.81 -73.09
N LYS A 2 19.24 -4.88 -72.60
CA LYS A 2 18.67 -3.92 -71.64
C LYS A 2 18.93 -4.43 -70.21
N LYS A 3 19.73 -3.71 -69.43
CA LYS A 3 19.99 -4.03 -68.00
C LYS A 3 18.82 -3.49 -67.19
N LEU A 4 18.07 -4.41 -66.55
CA LEU A 4 16.99 -4.09 -65.60
C LEU A 4 17.65 -3.82 -64.23
N PHE A 5 17.53 -2.57 -63.74
CA PHE A 5 17.94 -2.21 -62.39
C PHE A 5 16.75 -2.41 -61.46
N THR A 6 16.80 -3.42 -60.63
CA THR A 6 15.83 -3.66 -59.55
C THR A 6 16.22 -2.82 -58.33
N ILE A 7 15.45 -1.78 -58.05
CA ILE A 7 15.61 -0.97 -56.85
C ILE A 7 14.90 -1.69 -55.68
N LEU A 8 15.69 -2.23 -54.76
CA LEU A 8 15.20 -2.84 -53.52
C LEU A 8 14.92 -1.72 -52.50
N SER A 9 13.66 -1.31 -52.36
CA SER A 9 13.23 -0.37 -51.35
C SER A 9 13.24 -1.07 -49.97
N ALA A 10 14.27 -0.81 -49.16
CA ALA A 10 14.30 -1.20 -47.76
C ALA A 10 13.41 -0.24 -46.96
N THR A 11 12.23 -0.69 -46.56
CA THR A 11 11.35 0.03 -45.60
C THR A 11 11.98 -0.05 -44.22
N LEU A 12 12.65 0.99 -43.76
CA LEU A 12 13.04 1.15 -42.37
C LEU A 12 11.77 1.31 -41.54
N LEU A 13 11.40 0.26 -40.81
CA LEU A 13 10.46 0.34 -39.68
C LEU A 13 11.13 1.17 -38.58
N ALA A 14 10.84 2.46 -38.56
CA ALA A 14 11.21 3.32 -37.44
C ALA A 14 10.39 2.86 -36.21
N SER A 15 11.00 2.06 -35.33
CA SER A 15 10.47 1.79 -34.00
C SER A 15 10.43 3.12 -33.25
N SER A 16 9.26 3.73 -33.17
CA SER A 16 9.04 4.92 -32.34
C SER A 16 9.27 4.50 -30.87
N THR A 17 10.46 4.76 -30.34
CA THR A 17 10.69 4.68 -28.90
C THR A 17 9.86 5.78 -28.24
N HIS A 18 8.67 5.43 -27.77
CA HIS A 18 7.88 6.33 -26.93
C HIS A 18 8.62 6.51 -25.60
N ALA A 19 8.74 7.76 -25.16
CA ALA A 19 9.23 8.06 -23.82
C ALA A 19 8.28 7.43 -22.81
N LYS A 20 8.82 6.75 -21.82
CA LYS A 20 8.05 6.20 -20.70
C LYS A 20 7.43 7.31 -19.88
N LEU A 21 6.27 7.09 -19.31
CA LEU A 21 5.72 8.00 -18.29
C LEU A 21 6.62 7.99 -17.05
N ASN A 22 7.04 9.16 -16.62
CA ASN A 22 7.78 9.33 -15.37
C ASN A 22 6.78 9.38 -14.21
N VAL A 23 6.70 8.29 -13.44
CA VAL A 23 5.70 8.08 -12.39
C VAL A 23 6.37 8.12 -11.03
N VAL A 24 5.79 8.89 -10.12
CA VAL A 24 6.19 8.92 -8.70
C VAL A 24 5.05 8.35 -7.86
N ALA A 25 5.33 7.36 -7.02
CA ALA A 25 4.40 6.84 -6.03
C ALA A 25 4.82 7.26 -4.62
N SER A 26 3.86 7.60 -3.76
CA SER A 26 4.13 7.98 -2.38
C SER A 26 4.66 6.80 -1.56
N THR A 27 4.06 5.62 -1.71
CA THR A 27 4.34 4.39 -0.94
C THR A 27 4.65 3.20 -1.85
N THR A 28 5.29 2.17 -1.31
CA THR A 28 5.79 1.05 -2.13
C THR A 28 4.69 0.11 -2.62
N GLU A 29 3.59 -0.06 -1.89
CA GLU A 29 2.45 -0.86 -2.38
C GLU A 29 1.72 -0.19 -3.55
N LEU A 30 1.58 1.14 -3.52
CA LEU A 30 1.06 1.90 -4.67
C LEU A 30 2.02 1.84 -5.85
N GLY A 31 3.33 1.89 -5.56
CA GLY A 31 4.37 1.68 -6.56
C GLY A 31 4.31 0.29 -7.19
N ALA A 32 4.12 -0.76 -6.39
CA ALA A 32 3.98 -2.13 -6.88
C ALA A 32 2.76 -2.27 -7.81
N ILE A 33 1.60 -1.75 -7.39
CA ILE A 33 0.39 -1.74 -8.23
C ILE A 33 0.64 -0.96 -9.52
N ALA A 34 1.25 0.23 -9.43
CA ALA A 34 1.55 1.05 -10.59
C ALA A 34 2.49 0.35 -11.58
N GLN A 35 3.50 -0.36 -11.08
CA GLN A 35 4.42 -1.13 -11.90
C GLN A 35 3.73 -2.28 -12.63
N GLU A 36 2.80 -2.97 -11.95
CA GLU A 36 2.02 -4.05 -12.57
C GLU A 36 1.08 -3.52 -13.67
N ILE A 37 0.49 -2.34 -13.48
CA ILE A 37 -0.38 -1.71 -14.49
C ILE A 37 0.43 -1.08 -15.63
N GLY A 38 1.50 -0.35 -15.31
CA GLY A 38 2.31 0.41 -16.27
C GLY A 38 3.27 -0.45 -17.09
N GLY A 39 3.76 -1.54 -16.52
CA GLY A 39 4.72 -2.44 -17.14
C GLY A 39 5.99 -1.72 -17.59
N ASP A 40 6.36 -1.93 -18.85
CA ASP A 40 7.53 -1.31 -19.51
C ASP A 40 7.27 0.11 -20.01
N LYS A 41 6.06 0.63 -19.87
CA LYS A 41 5.64 1.97 -20.34
C LYS A 41 5.84 3.08 -19.32
N ILE A 42 6.26 2.74 -18.12
CA ILE A 42 6.53 3.69 -17.04
C ILE A 42 7.98 3.62 -16.56
N ASP A 43 8.46 4.73 -16.00
CA ASP A 43 9.66 4.81 -15.19
C ASP A 43 9.22 5.21 -13.77
N LEU A 44 9.27 4.25 -12.85
CA LEU A 44 8.69 4.38 -11.52
C LEU A 44 9.73 4.79 -10.49
N THR A 45 9.38 5.77 -9.68
CA THR A 45 10.10 6.11 -8.45
C THR A 45 9.14 6.07 -7.27
N THR A 46 9.52 5.41 -6.18
CA THR A 46 8.79 5.46 -4.92
C THR A 46 9.48 6.39 -3.92
N LEU A 47 8.72 7.20 -3.17
CA LEU A 47 9.27 8.16 -2.20
C LEU A 47 9.54 7.53 -0.84
N ALA A 48 8.53 6.93 -0.22
CA ALA A 48 8.69 6.22 1.05
C ALA A 48 9.40 4.89 0.84
N LYS A 49 10.21 4.49 1.83
CA LYS A 49 10.84 3.17 1.85
C LYS A 49 9.92 2.13 2.49
N PRO A 50 10.12 0.83 2.22
CA PRO A 50 9.29 -0.24 2.78
C PRO A 50 9.25 -0.32 4.31
N ASN A 51 10.25 0.25 4.97
CA ASN A 51 10.41 0.25 6.43
C ASN A 51 10.21 1.63 7.08
N GLU A 52 9.64 2.59 6.36
CA GLU A 52 9.27 3.91 6.88
C GLU A 52 7.78 3.95 7.23
N ASP A 53 7.43 4.74 8.24
CA ASP A 53 6.04 5.03 8.56
C ASP A 53 5.45 5.96 7.49
N PRO A 54 4.36 5.59 6.80
CA PRO A 54 3.79 6.40 5.73
C PRO A 54 3.24 7.75 6.21
N HIS A 55 2.95 7.90 7.50
CA HIS A 55 2.50 9.16 8.08
C HIS A 55 3.64 10.16 8.29
N PHE A 56 4.88 9.66 8.45
CA PHE A 56 6.06 10.43 8.89
C PHE A 56 7.28 10.17 8.01
N VAL A 57 7.14 10.32 6.69
CA VAL A 57 8.26 10.20 5.76
C VAL A 57 9.12 11.45 5.79
N ASP A 58 10.45 11.28 5.85
CA ASP A 58 11.39 12.38 5.82
C ASP A 58 11.38 13.10 4.45
N ALA A 59 10.87 14.33 4.43
CA ALA A 59 10.67 15.13 3.23
C ALA A 59 12.00 15.68 2.68
N LYS A 60 12.67 14.93 1.81
CA LYS A 60 13.98 15.29 1.24
C LYS A 60 13.85 16.26 0.05
N PRO A 61 14.76 17.24 -0.09
CA PRO A 61 14.77 18.12 -1.26
C PRO A 61 14.85 17.38 -2.61
N SER A 62 15.49 16.19 -2.63
CA SER A 62 15.54 15.34 -3.82
C SER A 62 14.17 14.85 -4.29
N PHE A 63 13.17 14.77 -3.40
CA PHE A 63 11.80 14.41 -3.74
C PHE A 63 11.12 15.51 -4.55
N ILE A 64 11.40 16.79 -4.23
CA ILE A 64 10.92 17.93 -5.02
C ILE A 64 11.40 17.83 -6.46
N VAL A 65 12.68 17.47 -6.69
CA VAL A 65 13.23 17.30 -8.03
C VAL A 65 12.54 16.16 -8.80
N LYS A 66 12.25 15.04 -8.11
CA LYS A 66 11.52 13.92 -8.70
C LYS A 66 10.10 14.31 -9.10
N LEU A 67 9.37 14.98 -8.20
CA LEU A 67 8.01 15.46 -8.44
C LEU A 67 7.96 16.55 -9.52
N ASN A 68 8.93 17.44 -9.59
CA ASN A 68 9.02 18.45 -10.64
C ASN A 68 9.06 17.83 -12.05
N ARG A 69 9.71 16.68 -12.21
CA ARG A 69 9.89 15.97 -13.49
C ARG A 69 8.81 14.92 -13.77
N ALA A 70 7.95 14.63 -12.81
CA ALA A 70 6.95 13.59 -12.93
C ALA A 70 5.84 13.94 -13.94
N ASP A 71 5.38 12.93 -14.66
CA ASP A 71 4.15 12.99 -15.44
C ASP A 71 2.94 12.62 -14.59
N ALA A 72 3.15 11.76 -13.56
CA ALA A 72 2.13 11.37 -12.61
C ALA A 72 2.69 11.22 -11.19
N LEU A 73 1.86 11.59 -10.20
CA LEU A 73 2.01 11.29 -8.78
C LEU A 73 0.85 10.41 -8.34
N ILE A 74 1.17 9.27 -7.76
CA ILE A 74 0.22 8.33 -7.16
C ILE A 74 0.33 8.45 -5.65
N GLU A 75 -0.78 8.77 -5.00
CA GLU A 75 -0.89 8.92 -3.55
C GLU A 75 -2.03 8.06 -2.99
N GLY A 76 -1.90 7.63 -1.72
CA GLY A 76 -2.94 6.91 -0.99
C GLY A 76 -4.17 7.79 -0.78
N GLY A 77 -3.97 9.02 -0.39
CA GLY A 77 -5.05 9.92 0.01
C GLY A 77 -5.61 9.58 1.39
N ALA A 78 -6.82 10.04 1.68
CA ALA A 78 -7.42 9.91 3.01
C ALA A 78 -6.50 10.41 4.14
N GLU A 79 -5.73 11.47 3.86
CA GLU A 79 -4.78 12.11 4.78
C GLU A 79 -3.58 11.24 5.19
N LEU A 80 -3.32 10.10 4.52
CA LEU A 80 -2.18 9.23 4.85
C LEU A 80 -0.85 10.01 4.80
N GLU A 81 -0.64 10.80 3.75
CA GLU A 81 0.59 11.53 3.50
C GLU A 81 0.51 13.02 3.89
N ILE A 82 -0.52 13.42 4.67
CA ILE A 82 -0.82 14.83 4.96
C ILE A 82 0.36 15.56 5.61
N GLY A 83 1.16 14.86 6.41
CA GLY A 83 2.27 15.43 7.17
C GLY A 83 3.49 15.82 6.34
N TRP A 84 3.62 15.33 5.10
CA TRP A 84 4.85 15.49 4.32
C TRP A 84 4.68 15.73 2.81
N LEU A 85 3.73 15.06 2.15
CA LEU A 85 3.59 15.10 0.69
C LEU A 85 3.10 16.45 0.14
N PRO A 86 2.13 17.14 0.75
CA PRO A 86 1.61 18.41 0.21
C PRO A 86 2.71 19.47 0.01
N ALA A 87 3.58 19.67 1.00
CA ALA A 87 4.67 20.63 0.92
C ALA A 87 5.68 20.30 -0.21
N LEU A 88 5.91 19.01 -0.48
CA LEU A 88 6.79 18.57 -1.57
C LEU A 88 6.15 18.84 -2.94
N VAL A 89 4.84 18.61 -3.06
CA VAL A 89 4.09 18.89 -4.32
C VAL A 89 4.08 20.38 -4.61
N ASP A 90 3.81 21.20 -3.62
CA ASP A 90 3.83 22.67 -3.75
C ASP A 90 5.23 23.15 -4.15
N GLY A 91 6.28 22.62 -3.52
CA GLY A 91 7.67 22.92 -3.82
C GLY A 91 8.10 22.48 -5.23
N ALA A 92 7.49 21.43 -5.77
CA ALA A 92 7.80 20.89 -7.08
C ALA A 92 7.32 21.79 -8.23
N ARG A 93 6.30 22.65 -8.01
CA ARG A 93 5.74 23.58 -9.00
C ARG A 93 5.43 22.91 -10.35
N ASN A 94 4.90 21.69 -10.32
CA ASN A 94 4.55 20.91 -11.49
C ASN A 94 3.04 20.95 -11.72
N SER A 95 2.59 21.71 -12.70
CA SER A 95 1.16 21.88 -13.00
C SER A 95 0.46 20.59 -13.43
N LYS A 96 1.20 19.54 -13.84
CA LYS A 96 0.62 18.23 -14.13
C LYS A 96 0.10 17.54 -12.88
N LEU A 97 0.67 17.87 -11.71
CA LEU A 97 0.37 17.26 -10.40
C LEU A 97 -0.62 18.09 -9.57
N GLU A 98 -1.26 19.10 -10.13
CA GLU A 98 -2.31 19.84 -9.47
C GLU A 98 -3.56 18.97 -9.24
N ALA A 99 -4.31 19.26 -8.19
CA ALA A 99 -5.54 18.56 -7.89
C ALA A 99 -6.52 18.57 -9.09
N GLY A 100 -7.11 17.41 -9.38
CA GLY A 100 -8.04 17.25 -10.51
C GLY A 100 -7.38 17.05 -11.88
N LYS A 101 -6.07 17.11 -11.99
CA LYS A 101 -5.35 16.77 -13.21
C LYS A 101 -5.14 15.26 -13.34
N PRO A 102 -5.06 14.72 -14.57
CA PRO A 102 -4.80 13.28 -14.79
C PRO A 102 -3.48 12.79 -14.16
N GLY A 103 -2.49 13.68 -14.01
CA GLY A 103 -1.22 13.37 -13.36
C GLY A 103 -1.28 13.32 -11.84
N ARG A 104 -2.38 13.75 -11.18
CA ARG A 104 -2.57 13.61 -9.74
C ARG A 104 -3.55 12.46 -9.46
N ILE A 105 -3.03 11.32 -9.03
CA ILE A 105 -3.79 10.08 -8.89
C ILE A 105 -3.98 9.79 -7.41
N SER A 106 -5.15 10.12 -6.88
CA SER A 106 -5.56 9.74 -5.52
C SER A 106 -6.25 8.38 -5.56
N CYS A 107 -5.59 7.37 -4.98
CA CYS A 107 -6.06 5.98 -5.05
C CYS A 107 -7.25 5.68 -4.14
N VAL A 108 -7.55 6.56 -3.19
CA VAL A 108 -8.72 6.42 -2.31
C VAL A 108 -10.05 6.66 -3.03
N GLU A 109 -10.04 7.31 -4.19
CA GLU A 109 -11.27 7.61 -4.91
C GLU A 109 -12.00 6.34 -5.34
N GLY A 110 -13.25 6.19 -4.87
CA GLY A 110 -14.08 5.02 -5.08
C GLY A 110 -13.98 3.96 -3.97
N VAL A 111 -13.10 4.16 -2.99
CA VAL A 111 -13.00 3.29 -1.81
C VAL A 111 -14.02 3.71 -0.75
N SER A 112 -14.75 2.74 -0.19
CA SER A 112 -15.58 2.97 0.99
C SER A 112 -14.72 2.92 2.24
N LEU A 113 -14.36 4.09 2.77
CA LEU A 113 -13.51 4.17 3.95
C LEU A 113 -14.25 3.71 5.21
N LEU A 114 -13.52 3.03 6.07
CA LEU A 114 -13.97 2.58 7.39
C LEU A 114 -13.55 3.59 8.46
N GLU A 115 -14.22 3.53 9.61
CA GLU A 115 -13.94 4.38 10.77
C GLU A 115 -13.91 5.89 10.46
N VAL A 116 -14.83 6.32 9.60
CA VAL A 116 -15.04 7.76 9.38
C VAL A 116 -15.48 8.41 10.67
N PRO A 117 -14.72 9.32 11.27
CA PRO A 117 -15.05 9.88 12.57
C PRO A 117 -16.25 10.81 12.48
N SER A 118 -17.19 10.70 13.40
CA SER A 118 -18.33 11.62 13.51
C SER A 118 -17.92 13.02 13.99
N THR A 119 -16.78 13.11 14.69
CA THR A 119 -16.20 14.36 15.19
C THR A 119 -14.69 14.29 15.16
N LEU A 120 -14.05 15.38 14.73
CA LEU A 120 -12.61 15.53 14.80
C LEU A 120 -12.21 16.07 16.16
N ASP A 121 -11.59 15.23 16.98
CA ASP A 121 -11.10 15.58 18.29
C ASP A 121 -9.65 15.14 18.45
N ARG A 122 -8.73 16.10 18.56
CA ARG A 122 -7.29 15.83 18.70
C ARG A 122 -6.94 15.01 19.95
N SER A 123 -7.82 14.95 20.95
CA SER A 123 -7.63 14.06 22.09
C SER A 123 -7.67 12.58 21.72
N LYS A 124 -8.14 12.25 20.52
CA LYS A 124 -8.19 10.88 19.97
C LYS A 124 -6.90 10.45 19.22
N GLY A 125 -5.86 11.29 19.22
CA GLY A 125 -4.60 11.04 18.50
C GLY A 125 -4.66 11.51 17.03
N ASP A 126 -3.79 10.96 16.19
CA ASP A 126 -3.71 11.27 14.75
C ASP A 126 -4.81 10.56 13.97
N ILE A 127 -6.06 10.98 14.20
CA ILE A 127 -7.21 10.45 13.46
C ILE A 127 -7.35 11.16 12.12
N HIS A 128 -7.68 10.39 11.09
CA HIS A 128 -7.91 10.88 9.74
C HIS A 128 -9.38 11.27 9.54
N ALA A 129 -9.63 12.50 9.07
CA ALA A 129 -10.99 13.02 8.89
C ALA A 129 -11.81 12.21 7.87
N ALA A 130 -11.15 11.67 6.86
CA ALA A 130 -11.79 10.88 5.81
C ALA A 130 -12.08 9.42 6.25
N GLY A 131 -11.49 8.95 7.34
CA GLY A 131 -11.54 7.56 7.79
C GLY A 131 -10.17 6.88 7.73
N ASN A 132 -10.10 5.59 8.08
CA ASN A 132 -8.85 4.85 8.14
C ASN A 132 -8.19 4.75 6.75
N PRO A 133 -6.94 5.24 6.55
CA PRO A 133 -6.31 5.34 5.24
C PRO A 133 -5.62 4.06 4.76
N HIS A 134 -5.54 3.00 5.58
CA HIS A 134 -4.80 1.77 5.28
C HIS A 134 -5.61 0.77 4.44
N TYR A 135 -6.45 1.28 3.55
CA TYR A 135 -7.44 0.52 2.78
C TYR A 135 -6.81 -0.47 1.77
N THR A 136 -5.57 -0.23 1.32
CA THR A 136 -4.84 -1.12 0.40
C THR A 136 -4.49 -2.48 1.01
N THR A 137 -4.64 -2.64 2.32
CA THR A 137 -4.52 -3.94 3.00
C THR A 137 -5.68 -4.89 2.71
N ASP A 138 -6.79 -4.40 2.12
CA ASP A 138 -7.81 -5.23 1.49
C ASP A 138 -7.54 -5.32 -0.03
N PRO A 139 -7.29 -6.51 -0.60
CA PRO A 139 -7.01 -6.67 -2.02
C PRO A 139 -8.16 -6.22 -2.94
N LEU A 140 -9.40 -6.16 -2.48
CA LEU A 140 -10.47 -5.57 -3.29
C LEU A 140 -10.31 -4.05 -3.45
N ASN A 141 -9.80 -3.37 -2.42
CA ASN A 141 -9.48 -1.94 -2.53
C ASN A 141 -8.24 -1.71 -3.40
N ALA A 142 -7.27 -2.64 -3.40
CA ALA A 142 -6.15 -2.58 -4.34
C ALA A 142 -6.60 -2.66 -5.80
N LYS A 143 -7.66 -3.42 -6.13
CA LYS A 143 -8.28 -3.42 -7.48
C LYS A 143 -8.87 -2.06 -7.84
N ILE A 144 -9.49 -1.36 -6.88
CA ILE A 144 -9.99 0.02 -7.09
C ILE A 144 -8.83 0.97 -7.39
N ALA A 145 -7.76 0.91 -6.60
CA ALA A 145 -6.54 1.69 -6.83
C ALA A 145 -5.93 1.40 -8.21
N ALA A 146 -5.80 0.12 -8.60
CA ALA A 146 -5.31 -0.30 -9.91
C ALA A 146 -6.15 0.25 -11.07
N GLN A 147 -7.48 0.26 -10.93
CA GLN A 147 -8.39 0.83 -11.91
C GLN A 147 -8.18 2.34 -12.05
N ARG A 148 -8.00 3.07 -10.93
CA ARG A 148 -7.71 4.52 -10.93
C ARG A 148 -6.40 4.83 -11.65
N ILE A 149 -5.34 4.09 -11.32
CA ILE A 149 -4.03 4.19 -11.96
C ILE A 149 -4.14 3.94 -13.47
N CYS A 150 -4.80 2.86 -13.89
CA CYS A 150 -5.01 2.53 -15.30
C CYS A 150 -5.74 3.65 -16.05
N ASN A 151 -6.82 4.19 -15.47
CA ASN A 151 -7.59 5.26 -16.09
C ASN A 151 -6.73 6.52 -16.32
N SER A 152 -5.94 6.92 -15.33
CA SER A 152 -5.04 8.06 -15.44
C SER A 152 -3.91 7.82 -16.45
N PHE A 153 -3.30 6.64 -16.45
CA PHE A 153 -2.27 6.28 -17.41
C PHE A 153 -2.82 6.29 -18.85
N CYS A 154 -4.06 5.83 -19.08
CA CYS A 154 -4.72 5.92 -20.38
C CYS A 154 -4.96 7.35 -20.84
N GLN A 155 -5.20 8.29 -19.92
CA GLN A 155 -5.35 9.72 -20.27
C GLN A 155 -4.00 10.37 -20.56
N LEU A 156 -2.94 10.01 -19.81
CA LEU A 156 -1.59 10.56 -19.99
C LEU A 156 -0.88 10.00 -21.22
N GLU A 157 -1.08 8.72 -21.54
CA GLU A 157 -0.47 8.02 -22.67
C GLU A 157 -1.50 7.16 -23.42
N PRO A 158 -2.37 7.79 -24.23
CA PRO A 158 -3.47 7.12 -24.92
C PRO A 158 -3.03 5.98 -25.84
N LYS A 159 -1.82 6.07 -26.41
CA LYS A 159 -1.29 5.05 -27.32
C LYS A 159 -0.97 3.75 -26.60
N SER A 160 -0.63 3.81 -25.32
CA SER A 160 -0.33 2.65 -24.48
C SER A 160 -1.55 2.13 -23.70
N CYS A 161 -2.72 2.77 -23.84
CA CYS A 161 -3.92 2.46 -23.06
C CYS A 161 -4.37 0.99 -23.21
N ALA A 162 -4.23 0.40 -24.40
CA ALA A 162 -4.56 -1.01 -24.62
C ALA A 162 -3.67 -1.94 -23.74
N SER A 163 -2.39 -1.62 -23.61
CA SER A 163 -1.46 -2.36 -22.74
C SER A 163 -1.82 -2.19 -21.28
N PHE A 164 -2.10 -0.98 -20.81
CA PHE A 164 -2.50 -0.72 -19.43
C PHE A 164 -3.79 -1.48 -19.06
N LYS A 165 -4.78 -1.50 -19.95
CA LYS A 165 -6.03 -2.26 -19.73
C LYS A 165 -5.81 -3.77 -19.71
N ALA A 166 -4.92 -4.30 -20.56
CA ALA A 166 -4.55 -5.71 -20.55
C ALA A 166 -3.86 -6.08 -19.23
N ASN A 167 -2.92 -5.24 -18.77
CA ASN A 167 -2.23 -5.43 -17.50
C ASN A 167 -3.21 -5.36 -16.31
N LEU A 168 -4.15 -4.40 -16.31
CA LEU A 168 -5.18 -4.31 -15.29
C LEU A 168 -6.06 -5.57 -15.25
N LYS A 169 -6.43 -6.09 -16.41
CA LYS A 169 -7.20 -7.34 -16.47
C LYS A 169 -6.42 -8.49 -15.85
N ASN A 170 -5.14 -8.65 -16.21
CA ASN A 170 -4.27 -9.69 -15.66
C ASN A 170 -4.11 -9.54 -14.14
N PHE A 171 -3.85 -8.31 -13.66
CA PHE A 171 -3.78 -8.00 -12.22
C PHE A 171 -5.05 -8.43 -11.49
N ASN A 172 -6.22 -8.06 -12.03
CA ASN A 172 -7.50 -8.39 -11.42
C ASN A 172 -7.78 -9.90 -11.41
N ASP A 173 -7.51 -10.61 -12.52
CA ASP A 173 -7.74 -12.05 -12.64
C ASP A 173 -6.84 -12.84 -11.66
N HIS A 174 -5.55 -12.48 -11.56
CA HIS A 174 -4.62 -13.08 -10.60
C HIS A 174 -5.05 -12.81 -9.16
N LEU A 175 -5.44 -11.57 -8.86
CA LEU A 175 -5.83 -11.19 -7.52
C LEU A 175 -7.14 -11.87 -7.08
N ASP A 176 -8.11 -12.09 -7.98
CA ASP A 176 -9.32 -12.84 -7.67
C ASP A 176 -9.01 -14.30 -7.28
N ALA A 177 -8.12 -14.96 -8.02
CA ALA A 177 -7.67 -16.30 -7.68
C ALA A 177 -6.94 -16.34 -6.32
N LYS A 178 -6.09 -15.35 -6.07
CA LYS A 178 -5.34 -15.23 -4.81
C LYS A 178 -6.20 -14.91 -3.61
N ILE A 179 -7.19 -14.06 -3.75
CA ILE A 179 -8.16 -13.77 -2.67
C ILE A 179 -8.84 -15.07 -2.21
N ALA A 180 -9.27 -15.92 -3.15
CA ALA A 180 -9.88 -17.20 -2.81
C ALA A 180 -8.90 -18.15 -2.09
N GLU A 181 -7.63 -18.19 -2.51
CA GLU A 181 -6.55 -18.94 -1.86
C GLU A 181 -6.29 -18.42 -0.43
N TRP A 182 -6.15 -17.10 -0.25
CA TRP A 182 -5.89 -16.46 1.04
C TRP A 182 -7.05 -16.66 2.02
N GLN A 183 -8.31 -16.53 1.53
CA GLN A 183 -9.50 -16.80 2.34
C GLN A 183 -9.53 -18.25 2.82
N LYS A 184 -9.17 -19.22 1.96
CA LYS A 184 -9.08 -20.63 2.33
C LYS A 184 -7.97 -20.86 3.36
N THR A 185 -6.82 -20.23 3.20
CA THR A 185 -5.67 -20.36 4.10
C THR A 185 -5.99 -19.83 5.50
N LEU A 186 -6.70 -18.70 5.60
CA LEU A 186 -7.04 -18.07 6.87
C LEU A 186 -8.38 -18.55 7.46
N ALA A 187 -9.20 -19.30 6.70
CA ALA A 187 -10.50 -19.81 7.16
C ALA A 187 -10.48 -20.57 8.50
N PRO A 188 -9.45 -21.39 8.84
CA PRO A 188 -9.38 -22.05 10.14
C PRO A 188 -9.22 -21.10 11.34
N PHE A 189 -8.83 -19.84 11.08
CA PHE A 189 -8.52 -18.85 12.11
C PHE A 189 -9.58 -17.73 12.22
N ARG A 190 -10.73 -17.89 11.57
CA ARG A 190 -11.84 -16.92 11.64
C ARG A 190 -12.19 -16.56 13.07
N GLY A 191 -12.38 -15.28 13.34
CA GLY A 191 -12.70 -14.75 14.66
C GLY A 191 -11.55 -14.76 15.66
N LYS A 192 -10.35 -15.29 15.30
CA LYS A 192 -9.18 -15.22 16.17
C LYS A 192 -8.72 -13.79 16.33
N GLU A 193 -8.44 -13.40 17.57
CA GLU A 193 -7.88 -12.11 17.92
C GLU A 193 -6.35 -12.11 17.77
N VAL A 194 -5.84 -11.03 17.17
CA VAL A 194 -4.42 -10.76 16.96
C VAL A 194 -4.15 -9.33 17.43
N VAL A 195 -3.12 -9.14 18.24
CA VAL A 195 -2.70 -7.81 18.67
C VAL A 195 -1.90 -7.14 17.55
N THR A 196 -2.16 -5.86 17.30
CA THR A 196 -1.35 -5.04 16.40
C THR A 196 -0.77 -3.85 17.15
N TYR A 197 0.27 -3.23 16.63
CA TYR A 197 0.83 -2.04 17.27
C TYR A 197 -0.08 -0.85 17.07
N HIS A 198 -0.48 -0.60 15.82
CA HIS A 198 -1.33 0.48 15.31
C HIS A 198 -2.56 -0.11 14.60
N ASN A 199 -3.62 0.66 14.44
CA ASN A 199 -4.84 0.28 13.69
C ASN A 199 -4.61 0.30 12.17
N TYR A 200 -3.58 -0.40 11.73
CA TYR A 200 -3.16 -0.49 10.33
C TYR A 200 -3.95 -1.56 9.54
N TRP A 201 -4.34 -2.65 10.21
CA TRP A 201 -4.80 -3.86 9.56
C TRP A 201 -6.32 -4.04 9.55
N LEU A 202 -7.07 -2.96 9.77
CA LEU A 202 -8.54 -2.96 9.86
C LEU A 202 -9.21 -3.60 8.62
N TYR A 203 -8.76 -3.22 7.41
CA TYR A 203 -9.36 -3.76 6.18
C TYR A 203 -8.93 -5.19 5.92
N PHE A 204 -7.68 -5.54 6.25
CA PHE A 204 -7.20 -6.93 6.20
C PHE A 204 -7.98 -7.83 7.15
N SER A 205 -8.14 -7.42 8.41
CA SER A 205 -8.88 -8.20 9.41
C SER A 205 -10.32 -8.43 8.99
N ARG A 206 -10.96 -7.40 8.44
CA ARG A 206 -12.34 -7.49 7.93
C ARG A 206 -12.45 -8.40 6.70
N ARG A 207 -11.47 -8.35 5.78
CA ARG A 207 -11.42 -9.20 4.59
C ARG A 207 -11.33 -10.68 4.93
N PHE A 208 -10.55 -11.03 5.95
CA PHE A 208 -10.26 -12.40 6.32
C PHE A 208 -10.96 -12.88 7.60
N ASP A 209 -11.93 -12.09 8.11
CA ASP A 209 -12.73 -12.42 9.28
C ASP A 209 -11.88 -12.72 10.53
N LEU A 210 -10.86 -11.88 10.75
CA LEU A 210 -10.00 -11.86 11.93
C LEU A 210 -10.40 -10.71 12.86
N LYS A 211 -9.98 -10.77 14.12
CA LYS A 211 -10.11 -9.64 15.06
C LYS A 211 -8.76 -9.00 15.27
N MET A 212 -8.64 -7.70 14.97
CA MET A 212 -7.44 -6.90 15.17
C MET A 212 -7.83 -5.56 15.80
N GLU A 213 -8.47 -5.65 16.98
CA GLU A 213 -9.06 -4.51 17.69
C GLU A 213 -8.31 -4.17 18.99
N LEU A 214 -7.25 -4.93 19.30
CA LEU A 214 -6.38 -4.72 20.45
C LEU A 214 -5.04 -4.17 19.98
N PHE A 215 -4.73 -2.94 20.43
CA PHE A 215 -3.55 -2.20 19.97
C PHE A 215 -2.54 -1.97 21.10
N LEU A 216 -1.23 -2.03 20.77
CA LEU A 216 -0.19 -1.66 21.72
C LEU A 216 -0.18 -0.16 21.98
N GLU A 217 -0.44 0.67 20.98
CA GLU A 217 -0.67 2.10 21.20
C GLU A 217 -2.11 2.38 21.68
N PRO A 218 -2.31 3.31 22.60
CA PRO A 218 -3.65 3.61 23.13
C PRO A 218 -4.52 4.38 22.13
N LYS A 219 -3.90 5.13 21.23
CA LYS A 219 -4.50 5.93 20.17
C LYS A 219 -3.46 6.11 19.05
N PRO A 220 -3.88 6.35 17.79
CA PRO A 220 -2.97 6.59 16.68
C PRO A 220 -1.93 7.66 17.02
N GLY A 221 -0.64 7.33 16.83
CA GLY A 221 0.48 8.24 17.08
C GLY A 221 0.82 8.51 18.55
N ILE A 222 0.11 7.91 19.51
CA ILE A 222 0.37 8.10 20.94
C ILE A 222 1.16 6.91 21.51
N PRO A 223 2.40 7.11 21.99
CA PRO A 223 3.19 6.05 22.57
C PRO A 223 2.48 5.35 23.75
N PRO A 224 2.61 4.02 23.89
CA PRO A 224 1.96 3.28 24.96
C PRO A 224 2.50 3.62 26.35
N SER A 225 1.59 3.81 27.30
CA SER A 225 1.94 3.93 28.72
C SER A 225 2.02 2.56 29.38
N PRO A 226 2.75 2.40 30.51
CA PRO A 226 2.79 1.15 31.27
C PRO A 226 1.39 0.66 31.71
N ALA A 227 0.50 1.59 32.09
CA ALA A 227 -0.86 1.26 32.50
C ALA A 227 -1.69 0.70 31.33
N HIS A 228 -1.56 1.28 30.12
CA HIS A 228 -2.21 0.78 28.92
C HIS A 228 -1.72 -0.61 28.56
N LEU A 229 -0.39 -0.83 28.56
CA LEU A 229 0.20 -2.14 28.26
C LEU A 229 -0.22 -3.21 29.28
N ALA A 230 -0.35 -2.87 30.57
CA ALA A 230 -0.87 -3.79 31.57
C ALA A 230 -2.31 -4.23 31.25
N GLY A 231 -3.15 -3.30 30.76
CA GLY A 231 -4.51 -3.62 30.29
C GLY A 231 -4.50 -4.56 29.07
N VAL A 232 -3.64 -4.26 28.09
CA VAL A 232 -3.46 -5.14 26.91
C VAL A 232 -3.02 -6.55 27.30
N ILE A 233 -2.00 -6.67 28.19
CA ILE A 233 -1.51 -7.95 28.71
C ILE A 233 -2.63 -8.72 29.42
N GLY A 234 -3.43 -8.02 30.24
CA GLY A 234 -4.56 -8.62 30.96
C GLY A 234 -5.59 -9.21 29.98
N LYS A 235 -5.95 -8.45 28.94
CA LYS A 235 -6.90 -8.92 27.92
C LYS A 235 -6.32 -10.07 27.10
N MET A 236 -5.07 -9.98 26.66
CA MET A 236 -4.40 -11.07 25.92
C MET A 236 -4.42 -12.40 26.70
N LYS A 237 -4.18 -12.33 28.01
CA LYS A 237 -4.22 -13.53 28.87
C LYS A 237 -5.63 -14.08 29.03
N ALA A 238 -6.63 -13.20 29.20
CA ALA A 238 -8.03 -13.61 29.33
C ALA A 238 -8.58 -14.28 28.08
N ASP A 239 -8.21 -13.77 26.90
CA ASP A 239 -8.73 -14.20 25.61
C ASP A 239 -7.78 -15.17 24.87
N ASP A 240 -6.70 -15.62 25.53
CA ASP A 240 -5.65 -16.50 25.00
C ASP A 240 -5.05 -16.03 23.66
N VAL A 241 -4.78 -14.72 23.55
CA VAL A 241 -4.20 -14.12 22.34
C VAL A 241 -2.71 -14.39 22.29
N LYS A 242 -2.22 -15.05 21.22
CA LYS A 242 -0.85 -15.56 21.10
C LYS A 242 -0.01 -14.90 20.01
N VAL A 243 -0.55 -13.95 19.24
CA VAL A 243 0.17 -13.30 18.15
C VAL A 243 0.10 -11.80 18.30
N ILE A 244 1.26 -11.15 18.18
CA ILE A 244 1.42 -9.68 18.12
C ILE A 244 2.08 -9.36 16.80
N LEU A 245 1.45 -8.50 15.97
CA LEU A 245 2.02 -8.01 14.72
C LEU A 245 2.83 -6.74 14.97
N ALA A 246 4.04 -6.69 14.43
CA ALA A 246 4.91 -5.52 14.51
C ALA A 246 5.47 -5.16 13.13
N GLN A 247 5.46 -3.86 12.81
CA GLN A 247 6.09 -3.31 11.62
C GLN A 247 7.50 -2.81 11.94
N ALA A 248 8.37 -2.73 10.92
CA ALA A 248 9.80 -2.45 11.09
C ALA A 248 10.10 -1.07 11.72
N TYR A 249 9.22 -0.09 11.53
CA TYR A 249 9.36 1.26 12.09
C TYR A 249 8.79 1.40 13.51
N GLN A 250 8.09 0.39 14.03
CA GLN A 250 7.51 0.40 15.38
C GLN A 250 8.50 -0.05 16.44
N ASN A 251 8.22 0.29 17.69
CA ASN A 251 9.07 -0.10 18.81
C ASN A 251 8.94 -1.59 19.14
N ARG A 252 9.78 -2.41 18.53
CA ARG A 252 9.80 -3.85 18.72
C ARG A 252 9.98 -4.27 20.18
N LYS A 253 10.77 -3.52 20.98
CA LYS A 253 10.98 -3.81 22.40
C LYS A 253 9.67 -3.78 23.21
N THR A 254 8.75 -2.89 22.85
CA THR A 254 7.42 -2.83 23.46
C THR A 254 6.62 -4.10 23.17
N ALA A 255 6.60 -4.54 21.90
CA ALA A 255 5.92 -5.79 21.52
C ALA A 255 6.54 -7.02 22.22
N GLU A 256 7.87 -7.10 22.27
CA GLU A 256 8.62 -8.18 22.95
C GLU A 256 8.37 -8.19 24.46
N ALA A 257 8.28 -7.03 25.11
CA ALA A 257 7.93 -6.96 26.53
C ALA A 257 6.53 -7.51 26.81
N VAL A 258 5.53 -7.15 25.99
CA VAL A 258 4.17 -7.69 26.10
C VAL A 258 4.16 -9.19 25.83
N ALA A 259 4.88 -9.66 24.81
CA ALA A 259 5.02 -11.07 24.48
C ALA A 259 5.63 -11.88 25.63
N GLY A 260 6.66 -11.35 26.29
CA GLY A 260 7.28 -11.97 27.48
C GLY A 260 6.33 -12.18 28.65
N HIS A 261 5.30 -11.33 28.80
CA HIS A 261 4.28 -11.46 29.83
C HIS A 261 3.11 -12.37 29.45
N THR A 262 2.88 -12.62 28.17
CA THR A 262 1.70 -13.34 27.65
C THR A 262 2.02 -14.69 27.02
N GLY A 263 3.31 -14.96 26.76
CA GLY A 263 3.74 -16.11 25.97
C GLY A 263 3.37 -16.01 24.49
N ALA A 264 3.09 -14.80 24.01
CA ALA A 264 2.77 -14.57 22.60
C ALA A 264 4.02 -14.55 21.73
N THR A 265 3.85 -14.77 20.41
CA THR A 265 4.89 -14.59 19.40
C THR A 265 4.77 -13.21 18.78
N VAL A 266 5.89 -12.48 18.67
CA VAL A 266 5.96 -11.25 17.89
C VAL A 266 6.29 -11.59 16.45
N LEU A 267 5.35 -11.34 15.55
CA LEU A 267 5.49 -11.59 14.12
C LEU A 267 5.86 -10.30 13.38
N ASP A 268 6.95 -10.34 12.62
CA ASP A 268 7.26 -9.26 11.68
C ASP A 268 6.22 -9.26 10.56
N PHE A 269 5.44 -8.19 10.50
CA PHE A 269 4.31 -8.07 9.60
C PHE A 269 4.44 -6.77 8.81
N PRO A 270 5.14 -6.78 7.66
CA PRO A 270 5.54 -5.57 6.96
C PRO A 270 4.32 -4.82 6.39
N ALA A 271 4.24 -3.52 6.68
CA ALA A 271 3.20 -2.64 6.17
C ALA A 271 3.21 -2.55 4.63
N PHE A 272 4.37 -2.78 4.02
CA PHE A 272 4.59 -2.54 2.60
C PHE A 272 5.38 -3.67 1.94
N PRO A 273 5.23 -3.87 0.61
CA PRO A 273 6.11 -4.73 -0.17
C PRO A 273 7.54 -4.19 -0.16
N LYS A 274 8.50 -5.09 -0.21
CA LYS A 274 9.91 -4.76 -0.46
C LYS A 274 10.09 -4.19 -1.87
N GLU A 275 11.19 -3.50 -2.10
CA GLU A 275 11.54 -3.04 -3.44
C GLU A 275 11.57 -4.21 -4.43
N GLY A 276 10.90 -4.05 -5.58
CA GLY A 276 10.78 -5.09 -6.61
C GLY A 276 9.79 -6.22 -6.30
N GLN A 277 9.17 -6.24 -5.13
CA GLN A 277 8.14 -7.21 -4.78
C GLN A 277 6.78 -6.77 -5.33
N THR A 278 6.02 -7.69 -5.94
CA THR A 278 4.65 -7.40 -6.38
C THR A 278 3.69 -7.29 -5.20
N TYR A 279 2.53 -6.67 -5.44
CA TYR A 279 1.45 -6.61 -4.45
C TYR A 279 1.00 -8.01 -4.00
N GLU A 280 0.83 -8.93 -4.95
CA GLU A 280 0.46 -10.32 -4.68
C GLU A 280 1.49 -11.04 -3.81
N GLN A 281 2.78 -10.92 -4.14
CA GLN A 281 3.86 -11.55 -3.36
C GLN A 281 3.92 -11.03 -1.92
N TRP A 282 3.65 -9.72 -1.71
CA TRP A 282 3.57 -9.14 -0.39
C TRP A 282 2.41 -9.75 0.42
N MET A 283 1.19 -9.75 -0.15
CA MET A 283 0.02 -10.33 0.48
C MET A 283 0.17 -11.83 0.77
N ASP A 284 0.78 -12.59 -0.14
CA ASP A 284 1.14 -14.00 0.05
C ASP A 284 2.02 -14.19 1.30
N GLY A 285 3.03 -13.34 1.45
CA GLY A 285 3.92 -13.34 2.62
C GLY A 285 3.15 -13.08 3.93
N LEU A 286 2.26 -12.07 3.93
CA LEU A 286 1.44 -11.73 5.09
C LEU A 286 0.52 -12.89 5.50
N VAL A 287 -0.22 -13.42 4.54
CA VAL A 287 -1.17 -14.53 4.80
C VAL A 287 -0.47 -15.78 5.30
N LYS A 288 0.64 -16.19 4.65
CA LYS A 288 1.39 -17.39 5.03
C LYS A 288 2.04 -17.26 6.41
N SER A 289 2.67 -16.11 6.69
CA SER A 289 3.31 -15.88 7.98
C SER A 289 2.30 -15.83 9.13
N LEU A 290 1.16 -15.17 8.92
CA LEU A 290 0.10 -15.10 9.93
C LEU A 290 -0.54 -16.46 10.17
N ALA A 291 -0.87 -17.21 9.11
CA ALA A 291 -1.43 -18.56 9.24
C ALA A 291 -0.47 -19.50 10.00
N GLY A 292 0.83 -19.41 9.71
CA GLY A 292 1.87 -20.16 10.44
C GLY A 292 1.89 -19.82 11.93
N ALA A 293 1.92 -18.54 12.27
CA ALA A 293 1.94 -18.08 13.67
C ALA A 293 0.67 -18.47 14.44
N LEU A 294 -0.50 -18.43 13.79
CA LEU A 294 -1.78 -18.81 14.40
C LEU A 294 -1.96 -20.34 14.53
N ALA A 295 -1.24 -21.14 13.73
CA ALA A 295 -1.28 -22.60 13.80
C ALA A 295 -0.38 -23.16 14.91
N GLU A 296 0.63 -22.41 15.36
CA GLU A 296 1.54 -22.85 16.44
C GLU A 296 0.78 -22.98 17.77
N LYS A 297 0.61 -24.21 18.22
CA LYS A 297 0.16 -24.50 19.60
C LYS A 297 1.37 -24.40 20.51
N LYS A 298 1.49 -23.32 21.23
CA LYS A 298 2.43 -23.23 22.38
C LYS A 298 1.76 -23.60 23.69
#